data_15919fdc0318a9adba9d729d30f723a3
#
_entry.id   15919fdc0318a9adba9d729d30f723a3
#
_cell.length_a   1.000
_cell.length_b   1.000
_cell.length_c   1.000
_cell.angle_alpha   90.00
_cell.angle_beta   90.00
_cell.angle_gamma   90.00
#
_symmetry.space_group_name_H-M   'P 1'
#
loop_
_entity.id
_entity.type
_entity.pdbx_description
1 polymer ?
#
loop_
_entity_poly.entity_id
_entity_poly.type
_entity_poly.pdbx_seq_one_letter_code
_entity_poly.pdbx_strand_id
1 'polypeptide(L)'
;MKLTKRIKLIDKLFRQRTDNIYIQMFRYIFVGGTAFVVDFFFLWFFSDVCGIYYLVSGVLSFIISVLVNYIMSTKWVFNQDNIENKVLEFNLFLAISALGLVFTEILLWLFTDVIGLYYLLSKVIAAIIVMFWNFIARRVMFYGKDFMS
;
A
#
# COMPACT_ATOMS: atom_id res chain seq x y z
N MET A 1 6.16 -29.79 20.01
CA MET A 1 6.60 -28.47 20.48
C MET A 1 6.98 -27.52 19.33
N LYS A 2 7.77 -27.95 18.36
CA LYS A 2 8.14 -27.08 17.22
C LYS A 2 6.91 -26.66 16.41
N LEU A 3 5.96 -27.58 16.18
CA LEU A 3 4.76 -27.27 15.43
C LEU A 3 3.88 -26.24 16.16
N THR A 4 3.75 -26.35 17.48
CA THR A 4 2.98 -25.42 18.29
C THR A 4 3.60 -24.01 18.21
N LYS A 5 4.93 -23.90 18.26
CA LYS A 5 5.62 -22.62 18.13
C LYS A 5 5.40 -22.00 16.75
N ARG A 6 5.45 -22.82 15.70
CA ARG A 6 5.19 -22.35 14.32
C ARG A 6 3.77 -21.86 14.16
N ILE A 7 2.81 -22.59 14.72
CA ILE A 7 1.38 -22.17 14.66
C ILE A 7 1.21 -20.85 15.40
N LYS A 8 1.82 -20.68 16.58
CA LYS A 8 1.74 -19.44 17.33
C LYS A 8 2.39 -18.28 16.57
N LEU A 9 3.51 -18.51 15.91
CA LEU A 9 4.19 -17.49 15.14
C LEU A 9 3.33 -17.06 13.93
N ILE A 10 2.78 -18.03 13.21
CA ILE A 10 1.90 -17.76 12.07
C ILE A 10 0.69 -16.97 12.52
N ASP A 11 0.07 -17.37 13.63
CA ASP A 11 -1.08 -16.67 14.20
C ASP A 11 -0.71 -15.25 14.57
N LYS A 12 0.45 -15.05 15.21
CA LYS A 12 0.93 -13.72 15.59
C LYS A 12 1.19 -12.83 14.37
N LEU A 13 1.71 -13.40 13.28
CA LEU A 13 2.02 -12.64 12.07
C LEU A 13 0.78 -12.27 11.28
N PHE A 14 -0.22 -13.16 11.23
CA PHE A 14 -1.34 -12.99 10.30
C PHE A 14 -2.68 -12.68 10.94
N ARG A 15 -2.94 -13.10 12.17
CA ARG A 15 -4.28 -13.00 12.78
C ARG A 15 -4.36 -12.03 13.93
N GLN A 16 -3.39 -12.05 14.84
CA GLN A 16 -3.47 -11.26 16.06
C GLN A 16 -3.27 -9.78 15.76
N ARG A 17 -4.04 -8.96 16.45
CA ARG A 17 -3.80 -7.51 16.44
C ARG A 17 -2.44 -7.21 17.04
N THR A 18 -1.73 -6.26 16.47
CA THR A 18 -0.38 -5.92 16.92
C THR A 18 -0.08 -4.46 16.67
N ASP A 19 0.68 -3.88 17.61
CA ASP A 19 1.27 -2.55 17.46
C ASP A 19 2.75 -2.64 17.07
N ASN A 20 3.28 -3.85 16.89
CA ASN A 20 4.67 -4.06 16.52
C ASN A 20 4.89 -3.59 15.08
N ILE A 21 5.79 -2.61 14.91
CA ILE A 21 6.05 -1.99 13.61
C ILE A 21 6.56 -3.01 12.57
N TYR A 22 7.36 -4.00 12.99
CA TYR A 22 7.91 -5.00 12.07
C TYR A 22 6.83 -5.94 11.55
N ILE A 23 5.89 -6.33 12.40
CA ILE A 23 4.76 -7.18 11.99
C ILE A 23 3.84 -6.38 11.07
N GLN A 24 3.58 -5.13 11.39
CA GLN A 24 2.77 -4.25 10.54
C GLN A 24 3.42 -4.06 9.17
N MET A 25 4.73 -3.87 9.13
CA MET A 25 5.48 -3.76 7.87
C MET A 25 5.34 -5.03 7.04
N PHE A 26 5.46 -6.20 7.67
CA PHE A 26 5.31 -7.50 7.02
C PHE A 26 3.91 -7.62 6.38
N ARG A 27 2.89 -7.30 7.17
CA ARG A 27 1.50 -7.33 6.68
C ARG A 27 1.27 -6.32 5.56
N TYR A 28 1.88 -5.14 5.68
CA TYR A 28 1.73 -4.10 4.68
C TYR A 28 2.34 -4.49 3.34
N ILE A 29 3.44 -5.23 3.35
CA ILE A 29 4.03 -5.76 2.11
C ILE A 29 3.03 -6.68 1.39
N PHE A 30 2.32 -7.54 2.13
CA PHE A 30 1.28 -8.37 1.55
C PHE A 30 0.11 -7.54 1.00
N VAL A 31 -0.28 -6.51 1.73
CA VAL A 31 -1.35 -5.59 1.30
C VAL A 31 -0.93 -4.88 0.01
N GLY A 32 0.29 -4.36 -0.04
CA GLY A 32 0.81 -3.69 -1.24
C GLY A 32 0.85 -4.61 -2.45
N GLY A 33 1.31 -5.85 -2.25
CA GLY A 33 1.34 -6.85 -3.32
C GLY A 33 -0.07 -7.20 -3.80
N THR A 34 -1.01 -7.38 -2.88
CA THR A 34 -2.40 -7.66 -3.21
C THR A 34 -3.02 -6.50 -3.99
N ALA A 35 -2.82 -5.28 -3.51
CA ALA A 35 -3.34 -4.08 -4.18
C ALA A 35 -2.77 -3.94 -5.59
N PHE A 36 -1.49 -4.24 -5.76
CA PHE A 36 -0.84 -4.21 -7.07
C PHE A 36 -1.47 -5.23 -8.02
N VAL A 37 -1.70 -6.45 -7.56
CA VAL A 37 -2.33 -7.51 -8.36
C VAL A 37 -3.75 -7.10 -8.75
N VAL A 38 -4.50 -6.52 -7.83
CA VAL A 38 -5.86 -6.04 -8.07
C VAL A 38 -5.84 -4.92 -9.12
N ASP A 39 -4.94 -3.96 -8.99
CA ASP A 39 -4.78 -2.86 -9.93
C ASP A 39 -4.48 -3.40 -11.34
N PHE A 40 -3.51 -4.30 -11.44
CA PHE A 40 -3.11 -4.91 -12.72
C PHE A 40 -4.26 -5.69 -13.35
N PHE A 41 -4.97 -6.49 -12.55
CA PHE A 41 -6.09 -7.30 -13.04
C PHE A 41 -7.21 -6.41 -13.58
N PHE A 42 -7.62 -5.38 -12.85
CA PHE A 42 -8.71 -4.51 -13.27
C PHE A 42 -8.31 -3.60 -14.44
N LEU A 43 -7.04 -3.21 -14.51
CA LEU A 43 -6.54 -2.47 -15.67
C LEU A 43 -6.72 -3.31 -16.93
N TRP A 44 -6.30 -4.57 -16.89
CA TRP A 44 -6.48 -5.50 -18.00
C TRP A 44 -7.97 -5.73 -18.29
N PHE A 45 -8.75 -6.00 -17.26
CA PHE A 45 -10.16 -6.31 -17.42
C PHE A 45 -10.92 -5.16 -18.06
N PHE A 46 -10.74 -3.96 -17.57
CA PHE A 46 -11.43 -2.80 -18.13
C PHE A 46 -10.95 -2.43 -19.52
N SER A 47 -9.66 -2.57 -19.78
CA SER A 47 -9.08 -2.21 -21.08
C SER A 47 -9.36 -3.25 -22.16
N ASP A 48 -9.06 -4.52 -21.88
CA ASP A 48 -9.10 -5.57 -22.89
C ASP A 48 -10.46 -6.27 -22.97
N VAL A 49 -11.13 -6.48 -21.85
CA VAL A 49 -12.42 -7.20 -21.83
C VAL A 49 -13.58 -6.23 -22.04
N CYS A 50 -13.60 -5.11 -21.33
CA CYS A 50 -14.69 -4.15 -21.42
C CYS A 50 -14.51 -3.11 -22.53
N GLY A 51 -13.31 -3.02 -23.11
CA GLY A 51 -13.05 -2.07 -24.20
C GLY A 51 -12.96 -0.63 -23.75
N ILE A 52 -12.72 -0.37 -22.48
CA ILE A 52 -12.60 1.00 -21.93
C ILE A 52 -11.20 1.53 -22.27
N TYR A 53 -11.12 2.82 -22.60
CA TYR A 53 -9.86 3.47 -22.90
C TYR A 53 -8.88 3.30 -21.73
N TYR A 54 -7.60 2.95 -22.04
CA TYR A 54 -6.67 2.51 -21.02
C TYR A 54 -6.39 3.55 -19.92
N LEU A 55 -6.45 4.85 -20.23
CA LEU A 55 -6.26 5.89 -19.21
C LEU A 55 -7.42 5.93 -18.23
N VAL A 56 -8.66 5.74 -18.73
CA VAL A 56 -9.84 5.64 -17.87
C VAL A 56 -9.77 4.36 -17.04
N SER A 57 -9.39 3.25 -17.66
CA SER A 57 -9.19 1.98 -16.97
C SER A 57 -8.15 2.10 -15.86
N GLY A 58 -7.07 2.85 -16.11
CA GLY A 58 -6.04 3.09 -15.12
C GLY A 58 -6.56 3.82 -13.89
N VAL A 59 -7.40 4.83 -14.08
CA VAL A 59 -8.02 5.55 -12.96
C VAL A 59 -8.95 4.64 -12.18
N LEU A 60 -9.81 3.89 -12.88
CA LEU A 60 -10.76 2.99 -12.23
C LEU A 60 -10.05 1.89 -11.45
N SER A 61 -9.04 1.26 -12.05
CA SER A 61 -8.28 0.21 -11.40
C SER A 61 -7.50 0.75 -10.19
N PHE A 62 -6.96 1.96 -10.29
CA PHE A 62 -6.29 2.63 -9.16
C PHE A 62 -7.25 2.84 -7.99
N ILE A 63 -8.46 3.33 -8.28
CA ILE A 63 -9.46 3.56 -7.23
C ILE A 63 -9.81 2.24 -6.53
N ILE A 64 -10.05 1.18 -7.30
CA ILE A 64 -10.35 -0.14 -6.72
C ILE A 64 -9.17 -0.64 -5.88
N SER A 65 -7.96 -0.50 -6.39
CA SER A 65 -6.74 -0.89 -5.68
C SER A 65 -6.59 -0.13 -4.36
N VAL A 66 -6.85 1.17 -4.35
CA VAL A 66 -6.79 1.99 -3.13
C VAL A 66 -7.84 1.54 -2.13
N LEU A 67 -9.05 1.22 -2.60
CA LEU A 67 -10.10 0.71 -1.72
C LEU A 67 -9.69 -0.62 -1.06
N VAL A 68 -9.14 -1.54 -1.83
CA VAL A 68 -8.65 -2.82 -1.30
C VAL A 68 -7.55 -2.58 -0.28
N ASN A 69 -6.59 -1.72 -0.62
CA ASN A 69 -5.48 -1.38 0.27
C ASN A 69 -6.02 -0.74 1.57
N TYR A 70 -6.98 0.19 1.45
CA TYR A 70 -7.58 0.83 2.60
C TYR A 70 -8.26 -0.17 3.54
N ILE A 71 -9.09 -1.05 2.98
CA ILE A 71 -9.82 -2.05 3.78
C ILE A 71 -8.84 -2.99 4.48
N MET A 72 -7.85 -3.50 3.76
CA MET A 72 -6.87 -4.41 4.35
C MET A 72 -6.00 -3.72 5.39
N SER A 73 -5.60 -2.46 5.13
CA SER A 73 -4.77 -1.72 6.06
C SER A 73 -5.49 -1.41 7.36
N THR A 74 -6.75 -1.01 7.28
CA THR A 74 -7.52 -0.67 8.49
C THR A 74 -7.91 -1.90 9.31
N LYS A 75 -8.17 -3.02 8.64
CA LYS A 75 -8.66 -4.22 9.34
C LYS A 75 -7.54 -5.16 9.76
N TRP A 76 -6.42 -5.14 9.08
CA TRP A 76 -5.37 -6.13 9.29
C TRP A 76 -4.02 -5.54 9.71
N VAL A 77 -3.58 -4.47 9.07
CA VAL A 77 -2.24 -3.90 9.32
C VAL A 77 -2.25 -2.98 10.54
N PHE A 78 -3.15 -2.02 10.57
CA PHE A 78 -3.22 -1.01 11.62
C PHE A 78 -4.44 -1.26 12.52
N ASN A 79 -4.22 -1.18 13.83
CA ASN A 79 -5.23 -1.57 14.82
C ASN A 79 -5.95 -0.39 15.46
N GLN A 80 -5.56 0.84 15.12
CA GLN A 80 -6.06 2.02 15.80
C GLN A 80 -7.22 2.67 15.05
N ASP A 81 -8.29 2.96 15.79
CA ASP A 81 -9.43 3.72 15.29
C ASP A 81 -9.37 5.14 15.87
N ASN A 82 -8.23 5.79 15.73
CA ASN A 82 -8.03 7.15 16.26
C ASN A 82 -8.83 8.19 15.49
N ILE A 83 -9.27 7.87 14.29
CA ILE A 83 -10.05 8.78 13.46
C ILE A 83 -11.50 8.29 13.48
N GLU A 84 -12.37 9.05 14.15
CA GLU A 84 -13.80 8.68 14.29
C GLU A 84 -14.55 8.86 12.97
N ASN A 85 -14.20 9.90 12.20
CA ASN A 85 -14.86 10.18 10.93
C ASN A 85 -14.24 9.33 9.82
N LYS A 86 -14.99 8.31 9.37
CA LYS A 86 -14.50 7.39 8.35
C LYS A 86 -14.33 8.05 6.98
N VAL A 87 -15.10 9.08 6.68
CA VAL A 87 -14.94 9.84 5.43
C VAL A 87 -13.60 10.58 5.44
N LEU A 88 -13.27 11.21 6.56
CA LEU A 88 -11.97 11.89 6.72
C LEU A 88 -10.82 10.90 6.63
N GLU A 89 -10.96 9.75 7.29
CA GLU A 89 -9.94 8.69 7.25
C GLU A 89 -9.67 8.23 5.83
N PHE A 90 -10.72 7.95 5.06
CA PHE A 90 -10.58 7.51 3.67
C PHE A 90 -9.95 8.62 2.81
N ASN A 91 -10.36 9.87 2.99
CA ASN A 91 -9.79 10.99 2.23
C ASN A 91 -8.31 11.19 2.53
N LEU A 92 -7.90 11.06 3.78
CA LEU A 92 -6.49 11.12 4.15
C LEU A 92 -5.70 9.96 3.54
N PHE A 93 -6.26 8.77 3.56
CA PHE A 93 -5.65 7.60 2.96
C PHE A 93 -5.44 7.79 1.46
N LEU A 94 -6.46 8.31 0.79
CA LEU A 94 -6.40 8.60 -0.65
C LEU A 94 -5.36 9.68 -0.95
N ALA A 95 -5.28 10.73 -0.12
CA ALA A 95 -4.28 11.79 -0.30
C ALA A 95 -2.86 11.25 -0.17
N ILE A 96 -2.61 10.36 0.80
CA ILE A 96 -1.30 9.72 0.97
C ILE A 96 -0.96 8.86 -0.25
N SER A 97 -1.95 8.14 -0.79
CA SER A 97 -1.76 7.32 -1.99
C SER A 97 -1.42 8.20 -3.21
N ALA A 98 -2.09 9.32 -3.35
CA ALA A 98 -1.81 10.26 -4.44
C ALA A 98 -0.41 10.86 -4.32
N LEU A 99 0.02 11.21 -3.11
CA LEU A 99 1.39 11.69 -2.89
C LEU A 99 2.41 10.61 -3.22
N GLY A 100 2.12 9.35 -2.87
CA GLY A 100 2.96 8.22 -3.21
C GLY A 100 3.11 8.06 -4.72
N LEU A 101 2.03 8.28 -5.47
CA LEU A 101 2.09 8.25 -6.94
C LEU A 101 2.99 9.35 -7.48
N VAL A 102 2.87 10.57 -6.96
CA VAL A 102 3.74 11.68 -7.36
C VAL A 102 5.20 11.35 -7.06
N PHE A 103 5.50 10.81 -5.88
CA PHE A 103 6.87 10.39 -5.54
C PHE A 103 7.37 9.31 -6.49
N THR A 104 6.53 8.36 -6.86
CA THR A 104 6.91 7.31 -7.81
C THR A 104 7.33 7.90 -9.14
N GLU A 105 6.57 8.86 -9.66
CA GLU A 105 6.88 9.51 -10.93
C GLU A 105 8.19 10.31 -10.84
N ILE A 106 8.39 11.04 -9.76
CA ILE A 106 9.62 11.82 -9.55
C ILE A 106 10.83 10.88 -9.47
N LEU A 107 10.74 9.82 -8.68
CA LEU A 107 11.83 8.86 -8.52
C LEU A 107 12.12 8.12 -9.83
N LEU A 108 11.09 7.76 -10.56
CA LEU A 108 11.23 7.09 -11.86
C LEU A 108 12.01 7.98 -12.82
N TRP A 109 11.65 9.26 -12.90
CA TRP A 109 12.38 10.23 -13.73
C TRP A 109 13.81 10.39 -13.26
N LEU A 110 14.01 10.57 -11.95
CA LEU A 110 15.33 10.79 -11.38
C LEU A 110 16.27 9.61 -11.66
N PHE A 111 15.82 8.39 -11.40
CA PHE A 111 16.67 7.22 -11.58
C PHE A 111 16.89 6.90 -13.07
N THR A 112 15.91 7.13 -13.91
CA THR A 112 16.00 6.80 -15.33
C THR A 112 16.75 7.88 -16.12
N ASP A 113 16.31 9.14 -16.02
CA ASP A 113 16.81 10.21 -16.87
C ASP A 113 18.04 10.90 -16.29
N VAL A 114 18.14 11.04 -14.98
CA VAL A 114 19.27 11.76 -14.35
C VAL A 114 20.41 10.80 -14.03
N ILE A 115 20.12 9.66 -13.38
CA ILE A 115 21.16 8.70 -12.99
C ILE A 115 21.51 7.76 -14.14
N GLY A 116 20.55 7.48 -15.03
CA GLY A 116 20.77 6.63 -16.20
C GLY A 116 20.51 5.15 -15.97
N LEU A 117 19.70 4.82 -14.95
CA LEU A 117 19.34 3.43 -14.69
C LEU A 117 18.31 2.95 -15.71
N TYR A 118 18.31 1.64 -15.93
CA TYR A 118 17.31 1.02 -16.79
C TYR A 118 15.91 1.25 -16.22
N TYR A 119 14.96 1.56 -17.10
CA TYR A 119 13.59 1.94 -16.75
C TYR A 119 12.92 0.97 -15.75
N LEU A 120 13.01 -0.35 -16.01
CA LEU A 120 12.38 -1.35 -15.16
C LEU A 120 13.05 -1.41 -13.78
N LEU A 121 14.36 -1.26 -13.73
CA LEU A 121 15.10 -1.21 -12.46
C LEU A 121 14.71 0.03 -11.66
N SER A 122 14.60 1.18 -12.33
CA SER A 122 14.15 2.41 -11.69
C SER A 122 12.76 2.26 -11.07
N LYS A 123 11.86 1.57 -11.79
CA LYS A 123 10.50 1.34 -11.32
C LYS A 123 10.47 0.48 -10.06
N VAL A 124 11.29 -0.58 -10.00
CA VAL A 124 11.38 -1.44 -8.82
C VAL A 124 11.91 -0.67 -7.63
N ILE A 125 12.99 0.09 -7.81
CA ILE A 125 13.58 0.89 -6.74
C ILE A 125 12.58 1.94 -6.25
N ALA A 126 11.94 2.65 -7.16
CA ALA A 126 10.93 3.64 -6.81
C ALA A 126 9.77 3.02 -6.03
N ALA A 127 9.29 1.85 -6.47
CA ALA A 127 8.20 1.15 -5.79
C ALA A 127 8.58 0.78 -4.36
N ILE A 128 9.79 0.32 -4.14
CA ILE A 128 10.27 -0.03 -2.80
C ILE A 128 10.33 1.19 -1.90
N ILE A 129 10.90 2.30 -2.39
CA ILE A 129 11.01 3.54 -1.62
C ILE A 129 9.63 4.09 -1.28
N VAL A 130 8.71 4.10 -2.24
CA VAL A 130 7.35 4.62 -2.04
C VAL A 130 6.56 3.70 -1.11
N MET A 131 6.82 2.39 -1.14
CA MET A 131 6.19 1.47 -0.20
C MET A 131 6.50 1.86 1.25
N PHE A 132 7.77 2.17 1.55
CA PHE A 132 8.15 2.64 2.87
C PHE A 132 7.49 3.98 3.21
N TRP A 133 7.45 4.90 2.27
CA TRP A 133 6.76 6.18 2.44
C TRP A 133 5.29 5.97 2.80
N ASN A 134 4.59 5.16 2.01
CA ASN A 134 3.17 4.89 2.23
C ASN A 134 2.94 4.25 3.60
N PHE A 135 3.79 3.30 3.99
CA PHE A 135 3.66 2.65 5.28
C PHE A 135 3.84 3.64 6.44
N ILE A 136 4.90 4.44 6.39
CA ILE A 136 5.20 5.40 7.45
C ILE A 136 4.10 6.46 7.53
N ALA A 137 3.69 7.02 6.39
CA ALA A 137 2.66 8.04 6.35
C ALA A 137 1.33 7.52 6.88
N ARG A 138 0.94 6.30 6.51
CA ARG A 138 -0.29 5.70 6.99
C ARG A 138 -0.23 5.35 8.47
N ARG A 139 0.93 4.87 8.93
CA ARG A 139 1.10 4.61 10.36
C ARG A 139 0.97 5.89 11.18
N VAL A 140 1.56 6.99 10.72
CA VAL A 140 1.40 8.29 11.36
C VAL A 140 -0.06 8.73 11.34
N MET A 141 -0.75 8.52 10.23
CA MET A 141 -2.17 8.86 10.11
C MET A 141 -3.03 8.12 11.14
N PHE A 142 -2.80 6.81 11.31
CA PHE A 142 -3.62 6.00 12.21
C PHE A 142 -3.25 6.16 13.67
N TYR A 143 -1.97 6.32 13.98
CA TYR A 143 -1.51 6.41 15.38
C TYR A 143 -1.27 7.85 15.84
N GLY A 144 -1.16 8.78 14.89
CA GLY A 144 -0.99 10.20 15.21
C GLY A 144 0.25 10.47 16.04
N LYS A 145 0.08 11.22 17.14
CA LYS A 145 1.19 11.61 18.01
C LYS A 145 1.85 10.42 18.71
N ASP A 146 1.13 9.33 18.89
CA ASP A 146 1.65 8.15 19.57
C ASP A 146 2.79 7.50 18.80
N PHE A 147 2.81 7.66 17.48
CA PHE A 147 3.90 7.14 16.66
C PHE A 147 5.22 7.84 16.97
N MET A 148 5.16 9.14 17.25
CA MET A 148 6.33 9.97 17.48
C MET A 148 6.80 9.93 18.92
N SER A 149 5.97 9.50 19.83
CA SER A 149 6.30 9.39 21.23
C SER A 149 6.74 8.00 21.62
#